data_f6b00582d6857635cae60cd1a2718bf1
#
_entry.id   f6b00582d6857635cae60cd1a2718bf1
#
_cell.length_a   1.000
_cell.length_b   1.000
_cell.length_c   1.000
_cell.angle_alpha   90.00
_cell.angle_beta   90.00
_cell.angle_gamma   90.00
#
_symmetry.space_group_name_H-M   'P 1'
#
loop_
_entity.id
_entity.type
_entity.pdbx_description
1 polymer ?
#
loop_
_entity_poly.entity_id
_entity_poly.type
_entity_poly.pdbx_seq_one_letter_code
_entity_poly.pdbx_strand_id
1 'polypeptide(L)'
;DSGKVYAAGEDVGEADLIRLRRKIGYVIQNKGLFPHMTVEKNIIYVPVISGQKDKRQNRKLAEELIGLVGLEREMLDRYPEELSGGQQQRVGIARALASRPKLLLMDEPFGALDEITKRAMQNELLALQKKLGMTVVFITHDIREAMKLGDRVLVMEQGKIAQCDTPENVKKNPADEFVKELIG
;
A
#
# COMPACT_ATOMS: atom_id res chain seq x y z
N ASP A 1 -18.05 -18.03 -0.20
CA ASP A 1 -16.71 -18.46 0.22
C ASP A 1 -16.77 -18.96 1.65
N SER A 2 -15.94 -19.93 2.01
CA SER A 2 -15.84 -20.49 3.35
C SER A 2 -14.40 -20.41 3.86
N GLY A 3 -14.21 -20.44 5.19
CA GLY A 3 -12.91 -20.36 5.81
C GLY A 3 -12.81 -19.26 6.85
N LYS A 4 -11.64 -19.13 7.47
CA LYS A 4 -11.33 -18.10 8.46
C LYS A 4 -10.19 -17.23 7.98
N VAL A 5 -10.26 -15.94 8.24
CA VAL A 5 -9.21 -14.97 7.95
C VAL A 5 -8.73 -14.35 9.24
N TYR A 6 -7.41 -14.33 9.44
CA TYR A 6 -6.78 -13.70 10.58
C TYR A 6 -5.95 -12.49 10.12
N ALA A 7 -6.15 -11.34 10.74
CA ALA A 7 -5.35 -10.14 10.49
C ALA A 7 -4.71 -9.67 11.80
N ALA A 8 -3.39 -9.57 11.83
CA ALA A 8 -2.61 -9.25 13.04
C ALA A 8 -2.94 -10.13 14.26
N GLY A 9 -3.29 -11.42 14.03
CA GLY A 9 -3.66 -12.38 15.06
C GLY A 9 -5.12 -12.34 15.53
N GLU A 10 -5.93 -11.41 15.04
CA GLU A 10 -7.37 -11.32 15.34
C GLU A 10 -8.20 -12.03 14.24
N ASP A 11 -9.18 -12.87 14.62
CA ASP A 11 -10.15 -13.45 13.66
C ASP A 11 -11.03 -12.34 13.11
N VAL A 12 -10.98 -12.12 11.80
CA VAL A 12 -11.71 -11.03 11.13
C VAL A 12 -13.23 -11.20 11.26
N GLY A 13 -13.72 -12.45 11.36
CA GLY A 13 -15.15 -12.75 11.52
C GLY A 13 -15.70 -12.39 12.91
N GLU A 14 -14.84 -12.33 13.92
CA GLU A 14 -15.21 -12.07 15.32
C GLU A 14 -14.77 -10.66 15.78
N ALA A 15 -13.93 -9.98 15.02
CA ALA A 15 -13.34 -8.69 15.39
C ALA A 15 -14.31 -7.51 15.20
N ASP A 16 -14.12 -6.45 15.99
CA ASP A 16 -14.67 -5.12 15.67
C ASP A 16 -14.05 -4.61 14.35
N LEU A 17 -14.79 -4.74 13.26
CA LEU A 17 -14.32 -4.41 11.91
C LEU A 17 -13.91 -2.94 11.76
N ILE A 18 -14.55 -2.01 12.50
CA ILE A 18 -14.19 -0.59 12.44
C ILE A 18 -12.81 -0.40 13.07
N ARG A 19 -12.59 -0.96 14.24
CA ARG A 19 -11.32 -0.90 14.94
C ARG A 19 -10.21 -1.61 14.17
N LEU A 20 -10.49 -2.79 13.61
CA LEU A 20 -9.54 -3.55 12.81
C LEU A 20 -9.11 -2.78 11.56
N ARG A 21 -10.08 -2.28 10.76
CA ARG A 21 -9.80 -1.54 9.52
C ARG A 21 -8.99 -0.26 9.76
N ARG A 22 -9.15 0.42 10.89
CA ARG A 22 -8.34 1.59 11.24
C ARG A 22 -6.87 1.27 11.50
N LYS A 23 -6.56 0.01 11.84
CA LYS A 23 -5.18 -0.48 12.06
C LYS A 23 -4.53 -1.01 10.79
N ILE A 24 -5.27 -1.15 9.70
CA ILE A 24 -4.80 -1.64 8.40
C ILE A 24 -4.67 -0.45 7.46
N GLY A 25 -3.49 -0.26 6.87
CA GLY A 25 -3.32 0.67 5.76
C GLY A 25 -3.87 0.05 4.48
N TYR A 26 -4.59 0.82 3.69
CA TYR A 26 -5.14 0.31 2.43
C TYR A 26 -4.96 1.30 1.29
N VAL A 27 -4.33 0.84 0.21
CA VAL A 27 -4.15 1.58 -1.05
C VAL A 27 -4.93 0.87 -2.13
N ILE A 28 -5.97 1.54 -2.65
CA ILE A 28 -6.81 1.01 -3.73
C ILE A 28 -6.28 1.41 -5.11
N GLN A 29 -6.54 0.60 -6.11
CA GLN A 29 -6.10 0.77 -7.50
C GLN A 29 -6.50 2.13 -8.11
N ASN A 30 -7.70 2.62 -7.84
CA ASN A 30 -8.25 3.85 -8.44
C ASN A 30 -8.23 5.03 -7.46
N LYS A 31 -7.04 5.60 -7.23
CA LYS A 31 -6.84 6.89 -6.53
C LYS A 31 -7.52 7.02 -5.16
N GLY A 32 -8.82 6.72 -5.03
CA GLY A 32 -9.61 6.62 -3.79
C GLY A 32 -9.53 7.82 -2.83
N LEU A 33 -9.02 8.97 -3.28
CA LEU A 33 -8.97 10.18 -2.48
C LEU A 33 -10.37 10.81 -2.38
N PHE A 34 -10.63 11.45 -1.26
CA PHE A 34 -11.86 12.22 -1.07
C PHE A 34 -11.75 13.55 -1.85
N PRO A 35 -12.53 13.76 -2.93
CA PRO A 35 -12.34 14.91 -3.82
C PRO A 35 -12.67 16.25 -3.15
N HIS A 36 -13.52 16.25 -2.13
CA HIS A 36 -13.94 17.42 -1.36
C HIS A 36 -13.00 17.76 -0.20
N MET A 37 -11.90 17.03 -0.04
CA MET A 37 -10.89 17.25 0.99
C MET A 37 -9.55 17.62 0.37
N THR A 38 -8.80 18.51 1.03
CA THR A 38 -7.43 18.80 0.64
C THR A 38 -6.54 17.57 0.78
N VAL A 39 -5.35 17.59 0.19
CA VAL A 39 -4.33 16.56 0.34
C VAL A 39 -4.01 16.30 1.82
N GLU A 40 -3.80 17.37 2.60
CA GLU A 40 -3.59 17.24 4.05
C GLU A 40 -4.72 16.44 4.71
N LYS A 41 -5.97 16.86 4.51
CA LYS A 41 -7.15 16.20 5.11
C LYS A 41 -7.30 14.76 4.65
N ASN A 42 -6.95 14.45 3.40
CA ASN A 42 -6.91 13.07 2.91
C ASN A 42 -5.89 12.25 3.69
N ILE A 43 -4.66 12.75 3.85
CA ILE A 43 -3.57 12.03 4.55
C ILE A 43 -3.95 11.75 6.01
N ILE A 44 -4.40 12.78 6.74
CA ILE A 44 -4.69 12.65 8.18
C ILE A 44 -6.09 12.10 8.49
N TYR A 45 -6.86 11.68 7.50
CA TYR A 45 -8.25 11.27 7.69
C TYR A 45 -8.40 10.20 8.78
N VAL A 46 -7.65 9.10 8.67
CA VAL A 46 -7.74 7.97 9.63
C VAL A 46 -7.28 8.37 11.04
N PRO A 47 -6.14 9.04 11.25
CA PRO A 47 -5.78 9.60 12.55
C PRO A 47 -6.89 10.44 13.19
N VAL A 48 -7.50 11.37 12.41
CA VAL A 48 -8.54 12.27 12.92
C VAL A 48 -9.80 11.50 13.37
N ILE A 49 -10.33 10.58 12.55
CA ILE A 49 -11.50 9.77 12.94
C ILE A 49 -11.18 8.75 14.05
N SER A 50 -9.90 8.52 14.31
CA SER A 50 -9.42 7.67 15.42
C SER A 50 -9.16 8.45 16.71
N GLY A 51 -9.47 9.77 16.73
CA GLY A 51 -9.42 10.60 17.92
C GLY A 51 -8.23 11.55 18.03
N GLN A 52 -7.35 11.61 17.02
CA GLN A 52 -6.24 12.58 16.99
C GLN A 52 -6.78 14.00 16.71
N LYS A 53 -6.87 14.83 17.77
CA LYS A 53 -7.45 16.17 17.69
C LYS A 53 -6.43 17.29 17.54
N ASP A 54 -5.16 17.04 17.82
CA ASP A 54 -4.10 18.04 17.75
C ASP A 54 -3.78 18.42 16.30
N LYS A 55 -4.20 19.61 15.91
CA LYS A 55 -4.00 20.15 14.57
C LYS A 55 -2.53 20.31 14.19
N ARG A 56 -1.66 20.66 15.15
CA ARG A 56 -0.21 20.84 14.89
C ARG A 56 0.45 19.49 14.63
N GLN A 57 0.11 18.48 15.43
CA GLN A 57 0.62 17.12 15.21
C GLN A 57 0.11 16.54 13.89
N ASN A 58 -1.16 16.77 13.56
CA ASN A 58 -1.74 16.34 12.27
C ASN A 58 -1.03 16.99 11.07
N ARG A 59 -0.80 18.31 11.12
CA ARG A 59 -0.07 19.01 10.05
C ARG A 59 1.35 18.50 9.92
N LYS A 60 2.07 18.33 11.03
CA LYS A 60 3.43 17.76 11.02
C LYS A 60 3.47 16.35 10.44
N LEU A 61 2.51 15.49 10.81
CA LEU A 61 2.39 14.14 10.23
C LEU A 61 2.15 14.20 8.72
N ALA A 62 1.26 15.09 8.25
CA ALA A 62 1.02 15.26 6.82
C ALA A 62 2.28 15.73 6.08
N GLU A 63 3.05 16.65 6.66
CA GLU A 63 4.32 17.14 6.12
C GLU A 63 5.39 16.05 6.04
N GLU A 64 5.50 15.22 7.06
CA GLU A 64 6.40 14.06 7.05
C GLU A 64 6.02 13.07 5.95
N LEU A 65 4.74 12.73 5.85
CA LEU A 65 4.25 11.73 4.90
C LEU A 65 4.24 12.22 3.46
N ILE A 66 3.94 13.50 3.20
CA ILE A 66 3.98 14.06 1.85
C ILE A 66 5.42 14.07 1.30
N GLY A 67 6.38 14.44 2.13
CA GLY A 67 7.81 14.39 1.79
C GLY A 67 8.30 12.97 1.55
N LEU A 68 7.83 12.02 2.36
CA LEU A 68 8.19 10.61 2.23
C LEU A 68 7.76 10.01 0.89
N VAL A 69 6.63 10.44 0.35
CA VAL A 69 6.18 10.02 -0.99
C VAL A 69 6.73 10.91 -2.12
N GLY A 70 7.74 11.73 -1.85
CA GLY A 70 8.43 12.58 -2.83
C GLY A 70 7.54 13.66 -3.43
N LEU A 71 6.64 14.23 -2.64
CA LEU A 71 5.81 15.36 -3.02
C LEU A 71 6.17 16.60 -2.20
N GLU A 72 5.97 17.78 -2.81
CA GLU A 72 6.25 19.06 -2.19
C GLU A 72 5.20 19.41 -1.13
N ARG A 73 5.64 20.09 -0.07
CA ARG A 73 4.79 20.46 1.07
C ARG A 73 3.62 21.35 0.68
N GLU A 74 3.83 22.20 -0.32
CA GLU A 74 2.82 23.13 -0.87
C GLU A 74 1.62 22.38 -1.46
N MET A 75 1.76 21.12 -1.81
CA MET A 75 0.66 20.28 -2.30
C MET A 75 -0.35 19.91 -1.22
N LEU A 76 -0.02 20.05 0.06
CA LEU A 76 -0.92 19.72 1.17
C LEU A 76 -2.23 20.52 1.15
N ASP A 77 -2.19 21.73 0.63
CA ASP A 77 -3.34 22.63 0.59
C ASP A 77 -4.17 22.50 -0.70
N ARG A 78 -3.69 21.71 -1.68
CA ARG A 78 -4.39 21.41 -2.93
C ARG A 78 -5.49 20.37 -2.75
N TYR A 79 -6.40 20.34 -3.72
CA TYR A 79 -7.41 19.30 -3.85
C TYR A 79 -6.95 18.20 -4.82
N PRO A 80 -7.52 16.98 -4.72
CA PRO A 80 -7.13 15.87 -5.61
C PRO A 80 -7.22 16.18 -7.10
N GLU A 81 -8.19 16.98 -7.53
CA GLU A 81 -8.37 17.37 -8.93
C GLU A 81 -7.23 18.23 -9.52
N GLU A 82 -6.47 18.90 -8.64
CA GLU A 82 -5.31 19.71 -9.00
C GLU A 82 -4.02 18.88 -9.13
N LEU A 83 -4.09 17.56 -8.91
CA LEU A 83 -2.97 16.64 -8.92
C LEU A 83 -3.00 15.73 -10.14
N SER A 84 -1.82 15.39 -10.68
CA SER A 84 -1.69 14.31 -11.65
C SER A 84 -2.09 12.95 -11.05
N GLY A 85 -2.38 11.95 -11.91
CA GLY A 85 -2.72 10.61 -11.46
C GLY A 85 -1.66 9.98 -10.55
N GLY A 86 -0.38 10.12 -10.91
CA GLY A 86 0.73 9.61 -10.10
C GLY A 86 0.88 10.36 -8.77
N GLN A 87 0.61 11.68 -8.72
CA GLN A 87 0.60 12.44 -7.48
C GLN A 87 -0.53 11.99 -6.56
N GLN A 88 -1.75 11.77 -7.12
CA GLN A 88 -2.87 11.24 -6.34
C GLN A 88 -2.58 9.86 -5.76
N GLN A 89 -1.92 8.98 -6.53
CA GLN A 89 -1.49 7.66 -6.06
C GLN A 89 -0.54 7.78 -4.87
N ARG A 90 0.47 8.65 -4.95
CA ARG A 90 1.41 8.92 -3.87
C ARG A 90 0.72 9.47 -2.61
N VAL A 91 -0.25 10.37 -2.76
CA VAL A 91 -1.09 10.83 -1.64
C VAL A 91 -1.89 9.67 -1.03
N GLY A 92 -2.42 8.76 -1.84
CA GLY A 92 -3.09 7.54 -1.37
C GLY A 92 -2.20 6.65 -0.51
N ILE A 93 -0.93 6.49 -0.90
CA ILE A 93 0.08 5.77 -0.11
C ILE A 93 0.36 6.51 1.21
N ALA A 94 0.58 7.84 1.17
CA ALA A 94 0.79 8.65 2.36
C ALA A 94 -0.38 8.52 3.35
N ARG A 95 -1.63 8.55 2.86
CA ARG A 95 -2.84 8.35 3.67
C ARG A 95 -2.86 6.97 4.34
N ALA A 96 -2.51 5.91 3.59
CA ALA A 96 -2.50 4.56 4.13
C ALA A 96 -1.46 4.38 5.24
N LEU A 97 -0.36 5.12 5.19
CA LEU A 97 0.72 5.10 6.19
C LEU A 97 0.41 5.95 7.44
N ALA A 98 -0.56 6.88 7.37
CA ALA A 98 -0.79 7.86 8.42
C ALA A 98 -1.22 7.25 9.76
N SER A 99 -1.88 6.09 9.76
CA SER A 99 -2.22 5.34 10.98
C SER A 99 -1.07 4.51 11.55
N ARG A 100 0.12 4.53 10.94
CA ARG A 100 1.27 3.67 11.27
C ARG A 100 0.86 2.19 11.35
N PRO A 101 0.30 1.63 10.28
CA PRO A 101 -0.29 0.30 10.30
C PRO A 101 0.78 -0.78 10.49
N LYS A 102 0.40 -1.89 11.15
CA LYS A 102 1.22 -3.11 11.15
C LYS A 102 1.05 -3.94 9.87
N LEU A 103 -0.09 -3.77 9.19
CA LEU A 103 -0.41 -4.42 7.91
C LEU A 103 -0.80 -3.36 6.90
N LEU A 104 -0.12 -3.34 5.76
CA LEU A 104 -0.40 -2.48 4.62
C LEU A 104 -0.83 -3.35 3.44
N LEU A 105 -2.05 -3.14 2.97
CA LEU A 105 -2.60 -3.80 1.79
C LEU A 105 -2.57 -2.82 0.62
N MET A 106 -2.08 -3.23 -0.53
CA MET A 106 -1.93 -2.37 -1.70
C MET A 106 -2.41 -3.11 -2.96
N ASP A 107 -3.26 -2.46 -3.71
CA ASP A 107 -3.77 -2.98 -4.98
C ASP A 107 -3.20 -2.13 -6.12
N GLU A 108 -2.32 -2.73 -6.94
CA GLU A 108 -1.57 -2.12 -8.03
C GLU A 108 -0.96 -0.73 -7.67
N PRO A 109 -0.16 -0.64 -6.60
CA PRO A 109 0.24 0.65 -6.02
C PRO A 109 1.12 1.50 -6.94
N PHE A 110 1.70 0.93 -7.99
CA PHE A 110 2.64 1.60 -8.89
C PHE A 110 2.13 1.76 -10.32
N GLY A 111 0.92 1.28 -10.63
CA GLY A 111 0.39 1.22 -11.99
C GLY A 111 0.24 2.57 -12.71
N ALA A 112 0.04 3.66 -11.97
CA ALA A 112 -0.11 5.02 -12.52
C ALA A 112 1.18 5.84 -12.53
N LEU A 113 2.33 5.23 -12.18
CA LEU A 113 3.62 5.92 -12.07
C LEU A 113 4.49 5.69 -13.31
N ASP A 114 5.26 6.72 -13.68
CA ASP A 114 6.37 6.55 -14.63
C ASP A 114 7.49 5.71 -13.99
N GLU A 115 8.35 5.12 -14.81
CA GLU A 115 9.36 4.15 -14.38
C GLU A 115 10.37 4.72 -13.37
N ILE A 116 10.74 6.01 -13.47
CA ILE A 116 11.68 6.64 -12.54
C ILE A 116 11.03 6.82 -11.18
N THR A 117 9.83 7.39 -11.17
CA THR A 117 9.04 7.59 -9.94
C THR A 117 8.69 6.25 -9.30
N LYS A 118 8.32 5.24 -10.12
CA LYS A 118 8.05 3.88 -9.66
C LYS A 118 9.22 3.30 -8.88
N ARG A 119 10.43 3.35 -9.44
CA ARG A 119 11.66 2.84 -8.78
C ARG A 119 11.95 3.56 -7.47
N ALA A 120 11.81 4.89 -7.45
CA ALA A 120 12.01 5.68 -6.24
C ALA A 120 11.01 5.26 -5.14
N MET A 121 9.71 5.19 -5.48
CA MET A 121 8.65 4.79 -4.54
C MET A 121 8.82 3.34 -4.02
N GLN A 122 9.25 2.41 -4.87
CA GLN A 122 9.55 1.04 -4.47
C GLN A 122 10.67 0.99 -3.43
N ASN A 123 11.74 1.75 -3.64
CA ASN A 123 12.87 1.80 -2.70
C ASN A 123 12.46 2.45 -1.37
N GLU A 124 11.66 3.53 -1.41
CA GLU A 124 11.11 4.16 -0.20
C GLU A 124 10.18 3.20 0.57
N LEU A 125 9.31 2.46 -0.14
CA LEU A 125 8.45 1.47 0.50
C LEU A 125 9.25 0.39 1.22
N LEU A 126 10.30 -0.15 0.59
CA LEU A 126 11.21 -1.13 1.21
C LEU A 126 11.93 -0.56 2.44
N ALA A 127 12.41 0.69 2.35
CA ALA A 127 13.06 1.36 3.48
C ALA A 127 12.10 1.54 4.66
N LEU A 128 10.87 1.94 4.37
CA LEU A 128 9.80 2.09 5.35
C LEU A 128 9.38 0.78 5.98
N GLN A 129 9.16 -0.24 5.18
CA GLN A 129 8.79 -1.58 5.65
C GLN A 129 9.81 -2.07 6.68
N LYS A 130 11.12 -1.95 6.37
CA LYS A 130 12.20 -2.31 7.29
C LYS A 130 12.22 -1.44 8.54
N LYS A 131 12.08 -0.12 8.39
CA LYS A 131 12.12 0.84 9.51
C LYS A 131 10.95 0.67 10.48
N LEU A 132 9.76 0.39 9.96
CA LEU A 132 8.53 0.27 10.75
C LEU A 132 8.21 -1.16 11.18
N GLY A 133 8.90 -2.16 10.63
CA GLY A 133 8.62 -3.57 10.89
C GLY A 133 7.20 -3.99 10.49
N MET A 134 6.65 -3.35 9.45
CA MET A 134 5.28 -3.63 8.99
C MET A 134 5.25 -4.76 7.96
N THR A 135 4.15 -5.49 7.94
CA THR A 135 3.85 -6.45 6.87
C THR A 135 3.20 -5.72 5.71
N VAL A 136 3.72 -5.91 4.51
CA VAL A 136 3.13 -5.37 3.28
C VAL A 136 2.63 -6.53 2.43
N VAL A 137 1.37 -6.48 2.04
CA VAL A 137 0.79 -7.36 1.02
C VAL A 137 0.37 -6.48 -0.14
N PHE A 138 0.96 -6.70 -1.31
CA PHE A 138 0.56 -5.95 -2.50
C PHE A 138 0.22 -6.88 -3.66
N ILE A 139 -0.76 -6.48 -4.45
CA ILE A 139 -1.19 -7.17 -5.66
C ILE A 139 -0.62 -6.39 -6.84
N THR A 140 -0.02 -7.08 -7.77
CA THR A 140 0.48 -6.51 -9.02
C THR A 140 0.36 -7.52 -10.16
N HIS A 141 0.19 -7.02 -11.36
CA HIS A 141 0.31 -7.82 -12.59
C HIS A 141 1.73 -7.79 -13.16
N ASP A 142 2.64 -6.99 -12.61
CA ASP A 142 4.05 -6.97 -13.02
C ASP A 142 4.88 -7.93 -12.15
N ILE A 143 5.23 -9.07 -12.74
CA ILE A 143 6.03 -10.10 -12.05
C ILE A 143 7.37 -9.55 -11.57
N ARG A 144 7.97 -8.58 -12.27
CA ARG A 144 9.25 -7.97 -11.88
C ARG A 144 9.13 -7.19 -10.58
N GLU A 145 7.98 -6.54 -10.35
CA GLU A 145 7.69 -5.89 -9.06
C GLU A 145 7.60 -6.92 -7.93
N ALA A 146 6.83 -8.00 -8.15
CA ALA A 146 6.67 -9.06 -7.16
C ALA A 146 8.03 -9.68 -6.79
N MET A 147 8.85 -9.99 -7.79
CA MET A 147 10.18 -10.58 -7.60
C MET A 147 11.18 -9.62 -6.93
N LYS A 148 11.06 -8.32 -7.17
CA LYS A 148 11.96 -7.31 -6.59
C LYS A 148 11.62 -6.96 -5.14
N LEU A 149 10.32 -6.87 -4.84
CA LEU A 149 9.84 -6.29 -3.58
C LEU A 149 9.41 -7.33 -2.56
N GLY A 150 8.99 -8.52 -3.00
CA GLY A 150 8.43 -9.53 -2.12
C GLY A 150 9.50 -10.35 -1.42
N ASP A 151 9.36 -10.57 -0.11
CA ASP A 151 10.06 -11.64 0.60
C ASP A 151 9.47 -13.01 0.22
N ARG A 152 8.18 -13.01 -0.13
CA ARG A 152 7.44 -14.16 -0.70
C ARG A 152 6.57 -13.70 -1.86
N VAL A 153 6.48 -14.53 -2.88
CA VAL A 153 5.62 -14.34 -4.05
C VAL A 153 4.55 -15.42 -4.06
N LEU A 154 3.30 -15.00 -4.19
CA LEU A 154 2.15 -15.88 -4.36
C LEU A 154 1.62 -15.66 -5.78
N VAL A 155 1.71 -16.70 -6.60
CA VAL A 155 1.17 -16.72 -7.97
C VAL A 155 -0.21 -17.33 -7.94
N MET A 156 -1.17 -16.65 -8.56
CA MET A 156 -2.55 -17.10 -8.68
C MET A 156 -2.95 -17.29 -10.13
N GLU A 157 -3.65 -18.39 -10.40
CA GLU A 157 -4.29 -18.66 -11.69
C GLU A 157 -5.74 -19.08 -11.46
N GLN A 158 -6.67 -18.44 -12.17
CA GLN A 158 -8.12 -18.76 -12.11
C GLN A 158 -8.68 -18.87 -10.67
N GLY A 159 -8.22 -18.00 -9.76
CA GLY A 159 -8.66 -17.97 -8.37
C GLY A 159 -8.03 -19.04 -7.46
N LYS A 160 -7.07 -19.81 -7.96
CA LYS A 160 -6.32 -20.82 -7.19
C LYS A 160 -4.87 -20.39 -7.02
N ILE A 161 -4.24 -20.85 -5.96
CA ILE A 161 -2.81 -20.65 -5.73
C ILE A 161 -2.06 -21.65 -6.59
N ALA A 162 -1.29 -21.15 -7.57
CA ALA A 162 -0.40 -21.96 -8.39
C ALA A 162 0.93 -22.21 -7.65
N GLN A 163 1.53 -21.15 -7.07
CA GLN A 163 2.76 -21.27 -6.28
C GLN A 163 2.83 -20.19 -5.20
N CYS A 164 3.46 -20.50 -4.06
CA CYS A 164 3.75 -19.52 -3.01
C CYS A 164 5.12 -19.83 -2.39
N ASP A 165 6.14 -19.03 -2.76
CA ASP A 165 7.52 -19.28 -2.34
C ASP A 165 8.35 -17.99 -2.32
N THR A 166 9.65 -18.09 -2.02
CA THR A 166 10.59 -16.98 -2.19
C THR A 166 10.78 -16.67 -3.68
N PRO A 167 11.07 -15.41 -4.07
CA PRO A 167 11.34 -15.04 -5.46
C PRO A 167 12.40 -15.93 -6.14
N GLU A 168 13.44 -16.26 -5.41
CA GLU A 168 14.53 -17.11 -5.90
C GLU A 168 14.06 -18.54 -6.21
N ASN A 169 13.20 -19.10 -5.35
CA ASN A 169 12.70 -20.45 -5.53
C ASN A 169 11.62 -20.50 -6.63
N VAL A 170 10.74 -19.49 -6.70
CA VAL A 170 9.78 -19.37 -7.82
C VAL A 170 10.54 -19.34 -9.16
N LYS A 171 11.66 -18.61 -9.24
CA LYS A 171 12.49 -18.52 -10.44
C LYS A 171 13.22 -19.82 -10.77
N LYS A 172 13.75 -20.55 -9.77
CA LYS A 172 14.54 -21.77 -9.99
C LYS A 172 13.69 -23.00 -10.20
N ASN A 173 12.55 -23.08 -9.55
CA ASN A 173 11.68 -24.23 -9.47
C ASN A 173 10.21 -23.80 -9.68
N PRO A 174 9.84 -23.33 -10.90
CA PRO A 174 8.45 -23.00 -11.20
C PRO A 174 7.57 -24.25 -11.05
N ALA A 175 6.40 -24.09 -10.39
CA ALA A 175 5.52 -25.21 -10.05
C ALA A 175 4.88 -25.85 -11.29
N ASP A 176 4.65 -25.07 -12.33
CA ASP A 176 4.03 -25.51 -13.58
C ASP A 176 4.48 -24.62 -14.76
N GLU A 177 3.96 -24.93 -15.96
CA GLU A 177 4.30 -24.18 -17.18
C GLU A 177 3.76 -22.75 -17.15
N PHE A 178 2.57 -22.52 -16.53
CA PHE A 178 2.02 -21.18 -16.37
C PHE A 178 2.96 -20.27 -15.55
N VAL A 179 3.44 -20.77 -14.40
CA VAL A 179 4.39 -20.01 -13.57
C VAL A 179 5.69 -19.76 -14.33
N LYS A 180 6.17 -20.75 -15.09
CA LYS A 180 7.40 -20.62 -15.87
C LYS A 180 7.28 -19.57 -16.98
N GLU A 181 6.16 -19.56 -17.73
CA GLU A 181 5.88 -18.55 -18.75
C GLU A 181 5.73 -17.13 -18.15
N LEU A 182 5.12 -17.02 -16.96
CA LEU A 182 4.92 -15.75 -16.29
C LEU A 182 6.26 -15.10 -15.88
N ILE A 183 7.26 -15.92 -15.56
CA ILE A 183 8.58 -15.43 -15.10
C ILE A 183 9.47 -15.02 -16.28
N GLY A 184 9.33 -15.66 -17.45
CA GLY A 184 10.08 -15.40 -18.70
C GLY A 184 11.33 -16.23 -18.82
#